data_26bcd71c0e6fd03022e7bd986372b928
#
_entry.id   26bcd71c0e6fd03022e7bd986372b928
#
_cell.length_a   1.000
_cell.length_b   1.000
_cell.length_c   1.000
_cell.angle_alpha   90.00
_cell.angle_beta   90.00
_cell.angle_gamma   90.00
#
_symmetry.space_group_name_H-M   'P 1'
#
loop_
_entity.id
_entity.type
_entity.pdbx_description
1 polymer ?
#
loop_
_entity_poly.entity_id
_entity_poly.type
_entity_poly.pdbx_seq_one_letter_code
_entity_poly.pdbx_strand_id
1 'polypeptide(L)'
;MNNNNHTPNNTNGTRTLGPVSDLERHLPSDWWRTLFKALYLKTDGDVVENETNTIRDVDQLIMATGIGLDDRILDLCCGQGRHSMELARRGYKNVTGIDRSRHLVRLARRRAERKKLQITFREGDARKFRLPESSFDCVFIMGNSFGYFEREEDDLAVLRAVLRVLKTGGRVLLDVTDGDWMRSHFEPRSWEWVDQTHFVCRERALAGDRVRLISREVVTHVERGVIADQFYAERLYTCDDLKRLLRTAGFVDVSRVAAPVTGSDRQQDLGMMAQRIFIVATVPQSRVKLRRRGPLFRDVTVLLGDPRLPDDVKREGQFNPEDMDTVRRMQDALGTLREYNFAYWDDHGSLLHFLEQERPAFVFNLCDEGFKNDPFKELHVPALLELFGIPYSGGAPACLGMCYNKALVRSIAQSLNIPVPLETYSGPDDQAATLPSLFPALLKPNFGDSSQGITKDAVVHTKEELIDYLESLRRDFPRRPVLVQEFLTGTEYSVGVIGNPGLDVTVLPMLEVDY
;
A
#
# COMPACT_ATOMS: atom_id res chain seq x y z
N MET A 1 -62.97 38.09 -11.37
CA MET A 1 -63.62 36.79 -11.54
C MET A 1 -62.78 35.95 -12.48
N ASN A 2 -62.54 34.74 -12.11
CA ASN A 2 -61.79 33.67 -12.75
C ASN A 2 -60.26 33.68 -12.56
N ASN A 3 -59.90 33.08 -11.43
CA ASN A 3 -58.61 32.46 -11.18
C ASN A 3 -58.40 31.28 -12.13
N ASN A 4 -57.37 31.27 -12.91
CA ASN A 4 -56.79 30.07 -13.53
C ASN A 4 -55.52 29.74 -12.79
N ASN A 5 -55.61 28.85 -11.81
CA ASN A 5 -54.48 28.10 -11.21
C ASN A 5 -53.95 27.16 -12.27
N HIS A 6 -52.80 27.49 -12.86
CA HIS A 6 -51.94 26.52 -13.53
C HIS A 6 -50.99 25.96 -12.52
N THR A 7 -51.29 24.78 -12.00
CA THR A 7 -50.36 23.88 -11.33
C THR A 7 -49.29 23.46 -12.33
N PRO A 8 -48.02 23.67 -12.06
CA PRO A 8 -46.95 23.12 -12.93
C PRO A 8 -46.91 21.62 -12.75
N ASN A 9 -46.98 20.90 -13.86
CA ASN A 9 -46.72 19.50 -13.98
C ASN A 9 -45.40 19.13 -13.31
N ASN A 10 -45.47 18.18 -12.42
CA ASN A 10 -44.38 17.57 -11.69
C ASN A 10 -43.47 16.79 -12.66
N THR A 11 -42.47 17.44 -13.24
CA THR A 11 -41.40 16.77 -13.97
C THR A 11 -40.42 16.25 -12.95
N ASN A 12 -40.37 14.92 -12.79
CA ASN A 12 -39.36 14.20 -12.00
C ASN A 12 -37.94 14.38 -12.60
N GLY A 13 -37.41 15.59 -12.58
CA GLY A 13 -36.01 15.86 -12.90
C GLY A 13 -35.13 15.53 -11.69
N THR A 14 -34.00 14.90 -11.93
CA THR A 14 -32.97 14.70 -10.89
C THR A 14 -32.48 16.09 -10.44
N ARG A 15 -32.48 16.33 -9.13
CA ARG A 15 -32.04 17.62 -8.58
C ARG A 15 -30.50 17.67 -8.64
N THR A 16 -29.93 18.58 -9.39
CA THR A 16 -28.49 18.84 -9.40
C THR A 16 -28.05 19.60 -8.14
N LEU A 17 -26.83 19.35 -7.69
CA LEU A 17 -26.21 20.05 -6.55
C LEU A 17 -25.82 21.51 -6.86
N GLY A 18 -25.83 21.92 -8.16
CA GLY A 18 -25.27 23.20 -8.58
C GLY A 18 -23.73 23.20 -8.55
N PRO A 19 -23.07 24.35 -8.41
CA PRO A 19 -21.62 24.43 -8.28
C PRO A 19 -21.13 23.71 -7.03
N VAL A 20 -20.08 22.88 -7.16
CA VAL A 20 -19.45 22.13 -6.08
C VAL A 20 -17.99 22.56 -5.99
N SER A 21 -17.56 23.01 -4.82
CA SER A 21 -16.18 23.45 -4.58
C SER A 21 -15.22 22.30 -4.23
N ASP A 22 -15.76 21.22 -3.66
CA ASP A 22 -15.02 20.04 -3.24
C ASP A 22 -15.75 18.78 -3.73
N LEU A 23 -15.22 18.17 -4.80
CA LEU A 23 -15.82 16.98 -5.41
C LEU A 23 -15.71 15.76 -4.49
N GLU A 24 -14.61 15.62 -3.74
CA GLU A 24 -14.35 14.45 -2.90
C GLU A 24 -15.40 14.31 -1.80
N ARG A 25 -15.85 15.41 -1.24
CA ARG A 25 -16.88 15.43 -0.18
C ARG A 25 -18.23 14.82 -0.63
N HIS A 26 -18.48 14.80 -1.93
CA HIS A 26 -19.73 14.29 -2.51
C HIS A 26 -19.60 12.90 -3.10
N LEU A 27 -18.40 12.30 -3.05
CA LEU A 27 -18.13 10.97 -3.57
C LEU A 27 -18.73 9.90 -2.65
N PRO A 28 -19.71 9.09 -3.10
CA PRO A 28 -20.16 7.96 -2.32
C PRO A 28 -19.07 6.88 -2.21
N SER A 29 -18.87 6.30 -1.04
CA SER A 29 -17.85 5.25 -0.83
C SER A 29 -18.08 4.00 -1.68
N ASP A 30 -19.30 3.79 -2.16
CA ASP A 30 -19.70 2.63 -2.98
C ASP A 30 -20.25 3.02 -4.37
N TRP A 31 -19.82 4.18 -4.91
CA TRP A 31 -20.22 4.73 -6.20
C TRP A 31 -20.16 3.71 -7.35
N TRP A 32 -19.16 2.83 -7.34
CA TRP A 32 -18.97 1.77 -8.33
C TRP A 32 -20.10 0.73 -8.39
N ARG A 33 -21.00 0.70 -7.39
CA ARG A 33 -22.20 -0.16 -7.40
C ARG A 33 -23.33 0.42 -8.25
N THR A 34 -23.36 1.71 -8.42
CA THR A 34 -24.50 2.41 -9.02
C THR A 34 -24.21 3.03 -10.36
N LEU A 35 -22.95 3.33 -10.69
CA LEU A 35 -22.52 4.02 -11.92
C LEU A 35 -22.77 3.17 -13.17
N PHE A 36 -22.36 1.92 -13.18
CA PHE A 36 -22.31 1.07 -14.38
C PHE A 36 -23.67 0.51 -14.78
N LYS A 37 -24.50 1.38 -15.37
CA LYS A 37 -25.86 1.10 -15.87
C LYS A 37 -26.01 1.51 -17.33
N ALA A 38 -27.26 1.60 -17.80
CA ALA A 38 -27.56 1.99 -19.18
C ALA A 38 -27.03 3.38 -19.56
N LEU A 39 -27.02 4.33 -18.62
CA LEU A 39 -26.54 5.68 -18.86
C LEU A 39 -25.02 5.68 -19.11
N TYR A 40 -24.24 4.92 -18.35
CA TYR A 40 -22.82 4.73 -18.59
C TYR A 40 -22.52 4.27 -20.03
N LEU A 41 -23.24 3.26 -20.52
CA LEU A 41 -23.07 2.82 -21.91
C LEU A 41 -23.43 3.87 -22.95
N LYS A 42 -24.16 4.90 -22.54
CA LYS A 42 -24.49 6.03 -23.39
C LYS A 42 -23.43 7.12 -23.37
N THR A 43 -22.99 7.50 -22.16
CA THR A 43 -21.99 8.58 -21.99
C THR A 43 -20.61 8.13 -22.49
N ASP A 44 -20.20 6.92 -22.18
CA ASP A 44 -18.90 6.35 -22.56
C ASP A 44 -18.94 5.45 -23.80
N GLY A 45 -20.10 5.37 -24.46
CA GLY A 45 -20.36 4.46 -25.58
C GLY A 45 -19.38 4.59 -26.75
N ASP A 46 -18.88 5.78 -27.01
CA ASP A 46 -17.91 6.04 -28.05
C ASP A 46 -16.58 5.27 -27.88
N VAL A 47 -16.24 4.94 -26.64
CA VAL A 47 -15.08 4.13 -26.31
C VAL A 47 -15.46 2.67 -26.06
N VAL A 48 -16.46 2.42 -25.19
CA VAL A 48 -16.77 1.06 -24.70
C VAL A 48 -17.67 0.25 -25.62
N GLU A 49 -18.34 0.87 -26.58
CA GLU A 49 -19.11 0.22 -27.64
C GLU A 49 -18.41 0.27 -29.01
N ASN A 50 -17.22 0.88 -29.10
CA ASN A 50 -16.45 0.97 -30.34
C ASN A 50 -15.80 -0.36 -30.68
N GLU A 51 -16.15 -0.91 -31.84
CA GLU A 51 -15.67 -2.22 -32.30
C GLU A 51 -14.17 -2.18 -32.62
N THR A 52 -13.68 -1.11 -33.22
CA THR A 52 -12.26 -0.95 -33.56
C THR A 52 -11.38 -0.93 -32.30
N ASN A 53 -11.80 -0.21 -31.27
CA ASN A 53 -11.10 -0.22 -29.96
C ASN A 53 -11.10 -1.63 -29.37
N THR A 54 -12.23 -2.32 -29.42
CA THR A 54 -12.37 -3.70 -28.91
C THR A 54 -11.43 -4.67 -29.63
N ILE A 55 -11.34 -4.59 -30.95
CA ILE A 55 -10.45 -5.43 -31.77
C ILE A 55 -8.98 -5.18 -31.36
N ARG A 56 -8.55 -3.91 -31.31
CA ARG A 56 -7.19 -3.54 -30.92
C ARG A 56 -6.83 -3.98 -29.50
N ASP A 57 -7.76 -3.83 -28.57
CA ASP A 57 -7.61 -4.27 -27.19
C ASP A 57 -7.37 -5.79 -27.13
N VAL A 58 -8.14 -6.58 -27.85
CA VAL A 58 -8.02 -8.03 -27.88
C VAL A 58 -6.77 -8.48 -28.65
N ASP A 59 -6.36 -7.80 -29.72
CA ASP A 59 -5.10 -8.07 -30.42
C ASP A 59 -3.92 -7.92 -29.45
N GLN A 60 -3.90 -6.83 -28.71
CA GLN A 60 -2.83 -6.58 -27.74
C GLN A 60 -2.86 -7.56 -26.57
N LEU A 61 -4.06 -7.93 -26.07
CA LEU A 61 -4.22 -8.95 -25.04
C LEU A 61 -3.60 -10.29 -25.49
N ILE A 62 -3.95 -10.76 -26.68
CA ILE A 62 -3.45 -12.03 -27.24
C ILE A 62 -1.91 -11.97 -27.39
N MET A 63 -1.40 -10.89 -27.98
CA MET A 63 0.03 -10.72 -28.20
C MET A 63 0.81 -10.67 -26.87
N ALA A 64 0.29 -9.95 -25.88
CA ALA A 64 0.96 -9.75 -24.59
C ALA A 64 0.93 -10.99 -23.70
N THR A 65 -0.15 -11.79 -23.78
CA THR A 65 -0.33 -12.95 -22.91
C THR A 65 -0.03 -14.28 -23.59
N GLY A 66 -0.01 -14.34 -24.93
CA GLY A 66 0.24 -15.56 -25.69
C GLY A 66 -0.80 -16.66 -25.42
N ILE A 67 -2.05 -16.29 -25.16
CA ILE A 67 -3.13 -17.26 -24.91
C ILE A 67 -3.47 -18.08 -26.14
N GLY A 68 -3.71 -19.38 -25.93
CA GLY A 68 -4.17 -20.33 -26.96
C GLY A 68 -5.68 -20.45 -27.00
N LEU A 69 -6.21 -21.00 -28.13
CA LEU A 69 -7.66 -21.13 -28.35
C LEU A 69 -8.38 -22.02 -27.33
N ASP A 70 -7.67 -22.96 -26.74
CA ASP A 70 -8.21 -23.91 -25.75
C ASP A 70 -7.99 -23.46 -24.29
N ASP A 71 -7.27 -22.34 -24.07
CA ASP A 71 -7.02 -21.82 -22.76
C ASP A 71 -8.30 -21.37 -22.06
N ARG A 72 -8.33 -21.52 -20.75
CA ARG A 72 -9.41 -21.02 -19.90
C ARG A 72 -9.11 -19.58 -19.51
N ILE A 73 -9.95 -18.68 -19.95
CA ILE A 73 -9.76 -17.23 -19.87
C ILE A 73 -10.84 -16.62 -18.99
N LEU A 74 -10.43 -15.76 -18.05
CA LEU A 74 -11.33 -14.96 -17.22
C LEU A 74 -11.21 -13.48 -17.57
N ASP A 75 -12.31 -12.90 -18.04
CA ASP A 75 -12.55 -11.47 -18.20
C ASP A 75 -13.15 -10.94 -16.88
N LEU A 76 -12.32 -10.35 -16.02
CA LEU A 76 -12.76 -9.84 -14.72
C LEU A 76 -13.07 -8.35 -14.84
N CYS A 77 -14.24 -7.94 -14.35
CA CYS A 77 -14.87 -6.64 -14.60
C CYS A 77 -15.27 -6.49 -16.09
N CYS A 78 -15.89 -7.53 -16.64
CA CYS A 78 -16.14 -7.69 -18.09
C CYS A 78 -17.18 -6.70 -18.66
N GLY A 79 -17.88 -5.95 -17.81
CA GLY A 79 -18.95 -5.04 -18.23
C GLY A 79 -20.02 -5.73 -19.08
N GLN A 80 -20.31 -5.15 -20.25
CA GLN A 80 -21.24 -5.71 -21.24
C GLN A 80 -20.61 -6.82 -22.12
N GLY A 81 -19.38 -7.27 -21.80
CA GLY A 81 -18.73 -8.44 -22.39
C GLY A 81 -18.08 -8.21 -23.75
N ARG A 82 -17.68 -6.98 -24.10
CA ARG A 82 -17.12 -6.67 -25.42
C ARG A 82 -15.86 -7.49 -25.75
N HIS A 83 -14.90 -7.58 -24.84
CA HIS A 83 -13.67 -8.34 -25.03
C HIS A 83 -13.93 -9.87 -25.03
N SER A 84 -14.76 -10.34 -24.09
CA SER A 84 -15.18 -11.76 -24.04
C SER A 84 -15.85 -12.21 -25.34
N MET A 85 -16.72 -11.37 -25.92
CA MET A 85 -17.40 -11.69 -27.18
C MET A 85 -16.45 -11.69 -28.38
N GLU A 86 -15.51 -10.77 -28.43
CA GLU A 86 -14.49 -10.72 -29.48
C GLU A 86 -13.54 -11.93 -29.40
N LEU A 87 -13.11 -12.34 -28.22
CA LEU A 87 -12.35 -13.59 -28.05
C LEU A 87 -13.12 -14.80 -28.54
N ALA A 88 -14.40 -14.95 -28.16
CA ALA A 88 -15.23 -16.07 -28.60
C ALA A 88 -15.47 -16.05 -30.13
N ARG A 89 -15.62 -14.85 -30.74
CA ARG A 89 -15.72 -14.70 -32.21
C ARG A 89 -14.45 -15.19 -32.93
N ARG A 90 -13.29 -15.05 -32.30
CA ARG A 90 -11.98 -15.53 -32.80
C ARG A 90 -11.75 -17.03 -32.54
N GLY A 91 -12.68 -17.71 -31.89
CA GLY A 91 -12.62 -19.16 -31.67
C GLY A 91 -12.06 -19.58 -30.31
N TYR A 92 -11.85 -18.65 -29.36
CA TYR A 92 -11.51 -19.02 -27.99
C TYR A 92 -12.70 -19.67 -27.29
N LYS A 93 -12.54 -20.91 -26.85
CA LYS A 93 -13.67 -21.79 -26.46
C LYS A 93 -14.09 -21.62 -25.00
N ASN A 94 -13.16 -21.22 -24.11
CA ASN A 94 -13.35 -21.29 -22.66
C ASN A 94 -13.29 -19.92 -22.02
N VAL A 95 -14.15 -18.99 -22.45
CA VAL A 95 -14.21 -17.64 -21.94
C VAL A 95 -15.26 -17.51 -20.85
N THR A 96 -14.88 -16.96 -19.70
CA THR A 96 -15.76 -16.61 -18.58
C THR A 96 -15.64 -15.12 -18.29
N GLY A 97 -16.76 -14.43 -18.16
CA GLY A 97 -16.81 -13.02 -17.74
C GLY A 97 -17.45 -12.88 -16.36
N ILE A 98 -16.86 -12.03 -15.52
CA ILE A 98 -17.42 -11.63 -14.23
C ILE A 98 -17.51 -10.12 -14.17
N ASP A 99 -18.66 -9.61 -13.74
CA ASP A 99 -18.85 -8.19 -13.46
C ASP A 99 -19.77 -7.98 -12.26
N ARG A 100 -19.60 -6.88 -11.55
CA ARG A 100 -20.44 -6.51 -10.42
C ARG A 100 -21.81 -5.99 -10.84
N SER A 101 -21.88 -5.34 -12.02
CA SER A 101 -23.11 -4.76 -12.54
C SER A 101 -24.05 -5.83 -13.08
N ARG A 102 -25.11 -6.10 -12.34
CA ARG A 102 -26.18 -6.98 -12.78
C ARG A 102 -26.79 -6.55 -14.12
N HIS A 103 -26.84 -5.23 -14.37
CA HIS A 103 -27.35 -4.69 -15.62
C HIS A 103 -26.47 -5.10 -16.81
N LEU A 104 -25.15 -4.87 -16.70
CA LEU A 104 -24.18 -5.17 -17.75
C LEU A 104 -24.06 -6.68 -17.99
N VAL A 105 -24.03 -7.50 -16.94
CA VAL A 105 -24.02 -8.96 -17.05
C VAL A 105 -25.25 -9.49 -17.79
N ARG A 106 -26.44 -8.97 -17.52
CA ARG A 106 -27.66 -9.33 -18.25
C ARG A 106 -27.57 -8.92 -19.72
N LEU A 107 -27.00 -7.77 -19.99
CA LEU A 107 -26.79 -7.30 -21.37
C LEU A 107 -25.79 -8.19 -22.10
N ALA A 108 -24.66 -8.52 -21.46
CA ALA A 108 -23.64 -9.42 -22.01
C ALA A 108 -24.23 -10.79 -22.40
N ARG A 109 -25.01 -11.40 -21.49
CA ARG A 109 -25.70 -12.67 -21.77
C ARG A 109 -26.61 -12.58 -22.99
N ARG A 110 -27.48 -11.58 -23.07
CA ARG A 110 -28.39 -11.37 -24.21
C ARG A 110 -27.65 -11.13 -25.52
N ARG A 111 -26.52 -10.41 -25.48
CA ARG A 111 -25.69 -10.16 -26.67
C ARG A 111 -24.98 -11.44 -27.15
N ALA A 112 -24.42 -12.21 -26.23
CA ALA A 112 -23.78 -13.49 -26.56
C ALA A 112 -24.79 -14.50 -27.15
N GLU A 113 -25.98 -14.62 -26.55
CA GLU A 113 -27.05 -15.47 -27.05
C GLU A 113 -27.48 -15.09 -28.47
N ARG A 114 -27.73 -13.81 -28.73
CA ARG A 114 -28.07 -13.32 -30.09
C ARG A 114 -26.97 -13.59 -31.11
N LYS A 115 -25.71 -13.55 -30.71
CA LYS A 115 -24.55 -13.84 -31.55
C LYS A 115 -24.20 -15.35 -31.59
N LYS A 116 -24.93 -16.19 -30.86
CA LYS A 116 -24.70 -17.64 -30.70
C LYS A 116 -23.28 -17.96 -30.18
N LEU A 117 -22.74 -17.12 -29.32
CA LEU A 117 -21.43 -17.31 -28.71
C LEU A 117 -21.56 -18.04 -27.38
N GLN A 118 -20.69 -19.03 -27.16
CA GLN A 118 -20.66 -19.82 -25.92
C GLN A 118 -19.72 -19.14 -24.89
N ILE A 119 -20.30 -18.29 -24.04
CA ILE A 119 -19.57 -17.55 -23.01
C ILE A 119 -20.35 -17.66 -21.71
N THR A 120 -19.64 -17.90 -20.59
CA THR A 120 -20.25 -17.90 -19.27
C THR A 120 -20.11 -16.54 -18.64
N PHE A 121 -21.22 -15.82 -18.41
CA PHE A 121 -21.21 -14.54 -17.68
C PHE A 121 -21.82 -14.69 -16.28
N ARG A 122 -21.13 -14.15 -15.26
CA ARG A 122 -21.56 -14.23 -13.85
C ARG A 122 -21.51 -12.85 -13.19
N GLU A 123 -22.44 -12.60 -12.27
CA GLU A 123 -22.38 -11.46 -11.35
C GLU A 123 -21.42 -11.78 -10.21
N GLY A 124 -20.50 -10.87 -9.86
CA GLY A 124 -19.55 -11.09 -8.79
C GLY A 124 -18.72 -9.85 -8.45
N ASP A 125 -18.26 -9.78 -7.20
CA ASP A 125 -17.32 -8.75 -6.71
C ASP A 125 -15.90 -9.24 -6.98
N ALA A 126 -15.09 -8.43 -7.65
CA ALA A 126 -13.73 -8.76 -8.06
C ALA A 126 -12.80 -9.12 -6.88
N ARG A 127 -13.09 -8.64 -5.67
CA ARG A 127 -12.33 -8.96 -4.45
C ARG A 127 -12.61 -10.35 -3.89
N LYS A 128 -13.78 -10.94 -4.18
CA LYS A 128 -14.27 -12.17 -3.51
C LYS A 128 -15.21 -13.03 -4.35
N PHE A 129 -14.90 -13.21 -5.62
CA PHE A 129 -15.67 -14.13 -6.48
C PHE A 129 -15.33 -15.60 -6.20
N ARG A 130 -16.32 -16.48 -6.48
CA ARG A 130 -16.18 -17.92 -6.25
C ARG A 130 -15.96 -18.65 -7.58
N LEU A 131 -14.70 -18.99 -7.85
CA LEU A 131 -14.29 -19.88 -8.93
C LEU A 131 -13.27 -20.88 -8.39
N PRO A 132 -13.12 -22.06 -9.05
CA PRO A 132 -12.13 -23.04 -8.62
C PRO A 132 -10.71 -22.47 -8.66
N GLU A 133 -9.89 -22.86 -7.70
CA GLU A 133 -8.49 -22.47 -7.66
C GLU A 133 -7.71 -23.08 -8.80
N SER A 134 -6.66 -22.42 -9.27
CA SER A 134 -5.74 -22.91 -10.30
C SER A 134 -6.46 -23.45 -11.53
N SER A 135 -7.50 -22.76 -11.99
CA SER A 135 -8.36 -23.22 -13.06
C SER A 135 -8.28 -22.40 -14.36
N PHE A 136 -7.65 -21.23 -14.34
CA PHE A 136 -7.53 -20.34 -15.50
C PHE A 136 -6.08 -20.22 -15.96
N ASP A 137 -5.88 -20.13 -17.26
CA ASP A 137 -4.60 -19.90 -17.89
C ASP A 137 -4.28 -18.41 -17.98
N CYS A 138 -5.33 -17.59 -18.16
CA CYS A 138 -5.21 -16.13 -18.21
C CYS A 138 -6.40 -15.48 -17.51
N VAL A 139 -6.10 -14.38 -16.79
CA VAL A 139 -7.09 -13.43 -16.30
C VAL A 139 -6.72 -12.05 -16.82
N PHE A 140 -7.69 -11.29 -17.27
CA PHE A 140 -7.45 -9.89 -17.63
C PHE A 140 -8.50 -8.97 -17.01
N ILE A 141 -8.08 -7.72 -16.72
CA ILE A 141 -8.93 -6.63 -16.28
C ILE A 141 -8.62 -5.47 -17.21
N MET A 142 -9.57 -5.11 -18.07
CA MET A 142 -9.36 -4.12 -19.12
C MET A 142 -10.37 -2.99 -19.08
N GLY A 143 -10.08 -1.91 -19.82
CA GLY A 143 -10.93 -0.72 -19.91
C GLY A 143 -10.94 0.09 -18.63
N ASN A 144 -9.79 0.26 -18.00
CA ASN A 144 -9.60 1.01 -16.76
C ASN A 144 -10.53 0.53 -15.61
N SER A 145 -10.74 -0.80 -15.50
CA SER A 145 -11.65 -1.38 -14.50
C SER A 145 -10.97 -1.82 -13.19
N PHE A 146 -9.83 -1.19 -12.85
CA PHE A 146 -9.06 -1.45 -11.64
C PHE A 146 -8.69 -0.12 -10.95
N GLY A 147 -8.64 -0.11 -9.60
CA GLY A 147 -8.33 1.09 -8.84
C GLY A 147 -9.58 1.91 -8.43
N TYR A 148 -10.75 1.29 -8.32
CA TYR A 148 -12.01 1.95 -7.96
C TYR A 148 -12.26 2.05 -6.46
N PHE A 149 -11.48 1.34 -5.65
CA PHE A 149 -11.70 1.31 -4.22
C PHE A 149 -10.98 2.47 -3.51
N GLU A 150 -11.55 2.87 -2.40
CA GLU A 150 -10.98 3.92 -1.56
C GLU A 150 -9.62 3.50 -1.00
N ARG A 151 -9.48 2.23 -0.65
CA ARG A 151 -8.28 1.67 -0.01
C ARG A 151 -7.50 0.78 -0.98
N GLU A 152 -6.17 0.91 -0.99
CA GLU A 152 -5.28 0.08 -1.83
C GLU A 152 -5.35 -1.41 -1.46
N GLU A 153 -5.66 -1.72 -0.20
CA GLU A 153 -5.83 -3.11 0.26
C GLU A 153 -6.98 -3.84 -0.45
N ASP A 154 -8.03 -3.11 -0.84
CA ASP A 154 -9.12 -3.67 -1.64
C ASP A 154 -8.66 -4.01 -3.07
N ASP A 155 -7.81 -3.17 -3.67
CA ASP A 155 -7.18 -3.46 -4.97
C ASP A 155 -6.23 -4.65 -4.87
N LEU A 156 -5.46 -4.74 -3.79
CA LEU A 156 -4.62 -5.90 -3.49
C LEU A 156 -5.45 -7.18 -3.30
N ALA A 157 -6.64 -7.08 -2.68
CA ALA A 157 -7.56 -8.22 -2.54
C ALA A 157 -8.06 -8.73 -3.90
N VAL A 158 -8.28 -7.84 -4.88
CA VAL A 158 -8.60 -8.24 -6.27
C VAL A 158 -7.45 -9.07 -6.85
N LEU A 159 -6.21 -8.59 -6.76
CA LEU A 159 -5.04 -9.29 -7.31
C LEU A 159 -4.80 -10.65 -6.64
N ARG A 160 -5.01 -10.75 -5.33
CA ARG A 160 -4.94 -12.02 -4.60
C ARG A 160 -6.04 -13.00 -5.03
N ALA A 161 -7.25 -12.51 -5.29
CA ALA A 161 -8.34 -13.32 -5.82
C ALA A 161 -8.04 -13.82 -7.25
N VAL A 162 -7.40 -12.99 -8.08
CA VAL A 162 -6.89 -13.35 -9.42
C VAL A 162 -5.79 -14.40 -9.30
N LEU A 163 -4.79 -14.18 -8.45
CA LEU A 163 -3.70 -15.13 -8.23
C LEU A 163 -4.23 -16.51 -7.82
N ARG A 164 -5.24 -16.57 -6.97
CA ARG A 164 -5.84 -17.82 -6.48
C ARG A 164 -6.43 -18.67 -7.60
N VAL A 165 -7.08 -18.07 -8.58
CA VAL A 165 -7.77 -18.82 -9.66
C VAL A 165 -6.88 -19.12 -10.86
N LEU A 166 -5.77 -18.43 -11.02
CA LEU A 166 -4.80 -18.69 -12.08
C LEU A 166 -4.04 -19.99 -11.81
N LYS A 167 -3.73 -20.74 -12.86
CA LYS A 167 -2.82 -21.88 -12.81
C LYS A 167 -1.38 -21.43 -12.57
N THR A 168 -0.52 -22.33 -12.16
CA THR A 168 0.94 -22.14 -12.17
C THR A 168 1.41 -21.76 -13.59
N GLY A 169 2.21 -20.72 -13.74
CA GLY A 169 2.60 -20.17 -15.04
C GLY A 169 1.49 -19.38 -15.75
N GLY A 170 0.26 -19.32 -15.18
CA GLY A 170 -0.83 -18.51 -15.72
C GLY A 170 -0.53 -17.02 -15.65
N ARG A 171 -1.16 -16.23 -16.49
CA ARG A 171 -0.85 -14.81 -16.67
C ARG A 171 -2.01 -13.91 -16.29
N VAL A 172 -1.69 -12.75 -15.72
CA VAL A 172 -2.64 -11.65 -15.54
C VAL A 172 -2.24 -10.47 -16.44
N LEU A 173 -3.24 -9.82 -17.06
CA LEU A 173 -3.06 -8.54 -17.74
C LEU A 173 -3.96 -7.50 -17.07
N LEU A 174 -3.38 -6.35 -16.71
CA LEU A 174 -4.12 -5.17 -16.28
C LEU A 174 -3.97 -4.06 -17.31
N ASP A 175 -5.08 -3.40 -17.58
CA ASP A 175 -5.19 -2.21 -18.43
C ASP A 175 -5.83 -1.08 -17.62
N VAL A 176 -5.00 -0.11 -17.27
CA VAL A 176 -5.40 1.04 -16.46
C VAL A 176 -4.86 2.34 -17.05
N THR A 177 -5.42 3.46 -16.64
CA THR A 177 -4.89 4.79 -17.00
C THR A 177 -3.45 4.95 -16.50
N ASP A 178 -2.63 5.69 -17.25
CA ASP A 178 -1.30 6.10 -16.79
C ASP A 178 -1.46 7.24 -15.78
N GLY A 179 -1.30 6.92 -14.50
CA GLY A 179 -1.53 7.86 -13.41
C GLY A 179 -0.56 9.04 -13.41
N ASP A 180 0.69 8.86 -13.87
CA ASP A 180 1.66 9.96 -13.97
C ASP A 180 1.24 10.95 -15.04
N TRP A 181 0.86 10.43 -16.20
CA TRP A 181 0.35 11.26 -17.29
C TRP A 181 -0.93 11.96 -16.87
N MET A 182 -1.88 11.24 -16.30
CA MET A 182 -3.21 11.77 -15.96
C MET A 182 -3.12 12.90 -14.92
N ARG A 183 -2.25 12.81 -13.91
CA ARG A 183 -2.09 13.90 -12.92
C ARG A 183 -1.73 15.25 -13.52
N SER A 184 -1.07 15.27 -14.67
CA SER A 184 -0.61 16.49 -15.33
C SER A 184 -1.44 16.89 -16.55
N HIS A 185 -2.32 16.01 -17.06
CA HIS A 185 -3.03 16.23 -18.32
C HIS A 185 -4.55 16.08 -18.25
N PHE A 186 -5.14 15.80 -17.04
CA PHE A 186 -6.59 15.74 -16.97
C PHE A 186 -7.21 17.12 -17.22
N GLU A 187 -8.32 17.12 -17.97
CA GLU A 187 -9.11 18.32 -18.17
C GLU A 187 -10.01 18.55 -16.94
N PRO A 188 -9.82 19.67 -16.19
CA PRO A 188 -10.63 19.94 -15.00
C PRO A 188 -12.12 20.08 -15.31
N ARG A 189 -12.45 20.51 -16.52
CA ARG A 189 -13.81 20.64 -17.01
C ARG A 189 -13.87 20.31 -18.48
N SER A 190 -14.79 19.42 -18.84
CA SER A 190 -15.09 19.10 -20.22
C SER A 190 -16.59 18.95 -20.42
N TRP A 191 -17.05 19.10 -21.64
CA TRP A 191 -18.43 18.88 -22.02
C TRP A 191 -18.51 18.36 -23.44
N GLU A 192 -19.54 17.56 -23.73
CA GLU A 192 -19.76 17.02 -25.07
C GLU A 192 -21.23 16.72 -25.34
N TRP A 193 -21.61 16.75 -26.61
CA TRP A 193 -22.85 16.15 -27.08
C TRP A 193 -22.64 14.64 -27.25
N VAL A 194 -23.36 13.84 -26.47
CA VAL A 194 -23.35 12.38 -26.60
C VAL A 194 -24.16 11.94 -27.81
N ASP A 195 -25.31 12.58 -28.01
CA ASP A 195 -26.19 12.45 -29.16
C ASP A 195 -27.05 13.72 -29.32
N GLN A 196 -28.03 13.71 -30.23
CA GLN A 196 -28.90 14.86 -30.49
C GLN A 196 -29.74 15.34 -29.28
N THR A 197 -29.86 14.53 -28.25
CA THR A 197 -30.72 14.78 -27.10
C THR A 197 -30.00 14.80 -25.74
N HIS A 198 -28.78 14.33 -25.69
CA HIS A 198 -28.02 14.24 -24.43
C HIS A 198 -26.71 14.99 -24.56
N PHE A 199 -26.43 15.82 -23.58
CA PHE A 199 -25.09 16.36 -23.40
C PHE A 199 -24.59 16.11 -21.97
N VAL A 200 -23.27 16.04 -21.81
CA VAL A 200 -22.59 15.72 -20.57
C VAL A 200 -21.62 16.83 -20.23
N CYS A 201 -21.64 17.26 -18.97
CA CYS A 201 -20.59 18.08 -18.37
C CYS A 201 -19.81 17.24 -17.37
N ARG A 202 -18.48 17.29 -17.45
CA ARG A 202 -17.59 16.63 -16.49
C ARG A 202 -16.74 17.65 -15.75
N GLU A 203 -16.65 17.51 -14.45
CA GLU A 203 -15.73 18.25 -13.59
C GLU A 203 -14.79 17.23 -12.93
N ARG A 204 -13.49 17.54 -12.86
CA ARG A 204 -12.48 16.65 -12.29
C ARG A 204 -11.55 17.41 -11.36
N ALA A 205 -11.16 16.78 -10.26
CA ALA A 205 -10.16 17.29 -9.33
C ALA A 205 -9.39 16.13 -8.68
N LEU A 206 -8.14 16.36 -8.36
CA LEU A 206 -7.39 15.41 -7.54
C LEU A 206 -7.96 15.41 -6.12
N ALA A 207 -8.07 14.25 -5.52
CA ALA A 207 -8.37 14.09 -4.10
C ALA A 207 -7.30 14.79 -3.23
N GLY A 208 -7.61 15.04 -1.97
CA GLY A 208 -6.68 15.69 -1.04
C GLY A 208 -5.35 14.95 -0.88
N ASP A 209 -5.36 13.63 -0.98
CA ASP A 209 -4.17 12.76 -0.98
C ASP A 209 -3.40 12.75 -2.33
N ARG A 210 -3.93 13.36 -3.38
CA ARG A 210 -3.42 13.37 -4.75
C ARG A 210 -3.24 11.98 -5.39
N VAL A 211 -3.79 10.94 -4.78
CA VAL A 211 -3.70 9.55 -5.26
C VAL A 211 -4.87 9.20 -6.17
N ARG A 212 -6.03 9.81 -5.96
CA ARG A 212 -7.24 9.57 -6.74
C ARG A 212 -7.64 10.80 -7.57
N LEU A 213 -8.19 10.56 -8.75
CA LEU A 213 -8.91 11.58 -9.50
C LEU A 213 -10.40 11.41 -9.23
N ILE A 214 -11.03 12.46 -8.73
CA ILE A 214 -12.47 12.52 -8.49
C ILE A 214 -13.14 13.17 -9.68
N SER A 215 -14.15 12.54 -10.22
CA SER A 215 -14.94 13.02 -11.34
C SER A 215 -16.39 13.19 -10.95
N ARG A 216 -16.97 14.29 -11.37
CA ARG A 216 -18.40 14.54 -11.36
C ARG A 216 -18.91 14.55 -12.79
N GLU A 217 -20.00 13.86 -13.05
CA GLU A 217 -20.66 13.83 -14.35
C GLU A 217 -22.12 14.28 -14.21
N VAL A 218 -22.47 15.37 -14.91
CA VAL A 218 -23.84 15.88 -15.01
C VAL A 218 -24.36 15.60 -16.41
N VAL A 219 -25.34 14.74 -16.52
CA VAL A 219 -25.97 14.35 -17.79
C VAL A 219 -27.30 15.08 -17.93
N THR A 220 -27.46 15.78 -19.04
CA THR A 220 -28.64 16.58 -19.34
C THR A 220 -29.31 16.10 -20.63
N HIS A 221 -30.62 15.92 -20.57
CA HIS A 221 -31.48 15.67 -21.73
C HIS A 221 -32.18 16.94 -22.14
N VAL A 222 -32.19 17.27 -23.42
CA VAL A 222 -32.72 18.56 -23.94
C VAL A 222 -34.15 18.87 -23.50
N GLU A 223 -35.02 17.88 -23.38
CA GLU A 223 -36.42 18.08 -22.99
C GLU A 223 -36.68 17.85 -21.50
N ARG A 224 -35.89 16.99 -20.82
CA ARG A 224 -36.14 16.55 -19.45
C ARG A 224 -35.25 17.24 -18.41
N GLY A 225 -34.29 18.06 -18.87
CA GLY A 225 -33.31 18.67 -18.00
C GLY A 225 -32.26 17.66 -17.48
N VAL A 226 -31.72 17.92 -16.30
CA VAL A 226 -30.72 17.04 -15.68
C VAL A 226 -31.33 15.68 -15.35
N ILE A 227 -30.72 14.62 -15.89
CA ILE A 227 -31.16 13.23 -15.69
C ILE A 227 -30.22 12.43 -14.79
N ALA A 228 -28.97 12.89 -14.63
CA ALA A 228 -28.02 12.35 -13.64
C ALA A 228 -27.06 13.44 -13.16
N ASP A 229 -26.66 13.34 -11.91
CA ASP A 229 -25.57 14.10 -11.29
C ASP A 229 -24.84 13.09 -10.40
N GLN A 230 -23.70 12.60 -10.87
CA GLN A 230 -23.05 11.43 -10.30
C GLN A 230 -21.56 11.68 -10.10
N PHE A 231 -21.00 11.03 -9.05
CA PHE A 231 -19.60 11.16 -8.68
C PHE A 231 -18.94 9.78 -8.72
N TYR A 232 -17.70 9.77 -9.17
CA TYR A 232 -16.87 8.56 -9.21
C TYR A 232 -15.40 8.91 -9.07
N ALA A 233 -14.57 7.94 -8.82
CA ALA A 233 -13.15 8.15 -8.59
C ALA A 233 -12.33 6.97 -9.09
N GLU A 234 -11.12 7.25 -9.55
CA GLU A 234 -10.14 6.23 -9.89
C GLU A 234 -8.81 6.55 -9.23
N ARG A 235 -8.15 5.50 -8.76
CA ARG A 235 -6.78 5.58 -8.26
C ARG A 235 -5.81 5.71 -9.43
N LEU A 236 -4.99 6.73 -9.37
CA LEU A 236 -4.00 7.01 -10.40
C LEU A 236 -2.71 6.24 -10.13
N TYR A 237 -2.68 4.98 -10.53
CA TYR A 237 -1.50 4.15 -10.41
C TYR A 237 -0.43 4.54 -11.43
N THR A 238 0.83 4.62 -10.96
CA THR A 238 2.00 4.65 -11.83
C THR A 238 2.37 3.23 -12.27
N CYS A 239 3.22 3.10 -13.29
CA CYS A 239 3.72 1.79 -13.69
C CYS A 239 4.45 1.07 -12.55
N ASP A 240 5.19 1.81 -11.73
CA ASP A 240 5.96 1.22 -10.63
C ASP A 240 5.06 0.85 -9.44
N ASP A 241 4.00 1.61 -9.17
CA ASP A 241 2.98 1.19 -8.20
C ASP A 241 2.32 -0.14 -8.59
N LEU A 242 1.96 -0.30 -9.86
CA LEU A 242 1.37 -1.55 -10.35
C LEU A 242 2.35 -2.71 -10.25
N LYS A 243 3.63 -2.50 -10.57
CA LYS A 243 4.67 -3.52 -10.41
C LYS A 243 4.83 -3.93 -8.94
N ARG A 244 4.86 -2.94 -8.04
CA ARG A 244 4.91 -3.17 -6.58
C ARG A 244 3.69 -3.98 -6.12
N LEU A 245 2.49 -3.54 -6.50
CA LEU A 245 1.24 -4.16 -6.07
C LEU A 245 1.11 -5.61 -6.58
N LEU A 246 1.46 -5.87 -7.85
CA LEU A 246 1.47 -7.22 -8.44
C LEU A 246 2.48 -8.14 -7.72
N ARG A 247 3.69 -7.65 -7.43
CA ARG A 247 4.68 -8.43 -6.66
C ARG A 247 4.19 -8.71 -5.25
N THR A 248 3.61 -7.72 -4.58
CA THR A 248 3.00 -7.88 -3.24
C THR A 248 1.86 -8.90 -3.24
N ALA A 249 1.10 -9.01 -4.32
CA ALA A 249 0.09 -10.05 -4.49
C ALA A 249 0.67 -11.45 -4.72
N GLY A 250 1.97 -11.57 -5.09
CA GLY A 250 2.67 -12.82 -5.32
C GLY A 250 2.91 -13.18 -6.79
N PHE A 251 2.78 -12.22 -7.71
CA PHE A 251 3.13 -12.39 -9.11
C PHE A 251 4.63 -12.14 -9.35
N VAL A 252 5.15 -12.76 -10.40
CA VAL A 252 6.53 -12.60 -10.90
C VAL A 252 6.52 -12.15 -12.36
N ASP A 253 7.69 -11.89 -12.93
CA ASP A 253 7.90 -11.48 -14.34
C ASP A 253 6.99 -10.30 -14.75
N VAL A 254 6.88 -9.32 -13.86
CA VAL A 254 6.02 -8.16 -14.06
C VAL A 254 6.63 -7.22 -15.09
N SER A 255 5.97 -7.04 -16.21
CA SER A 255 6.46 -6.21 -17.33
C SER A 255 5.37 -5.33 -17.93
N ARG A 256 5.74 -4.08 -18.26
CA ARG A 256 4.89 -3.19 -19.06
C ARG A 256 5.01 -3.61 -20.53
N VAL A 257 3.88 -3.67 -21.21
CA VAL A 257 3.82 -3.92 -22.67
C VAL A 257 3.18 -2.71 -23.36
N ALA A 258 3.26 -2.65 -24.69
CA ALA A 258 2.65 -1.57 -25.45
C ALA A 258 1.11 -1.59 -25.23
N ALA A 259 0.54 -0.42 -24.98
CA ALA A 259 -0.90 -0.25 -24.91
C ALA A 259 -1.46 0.13 -26.28
N PRO A 260 -2.65 -0.33 -26.68
CA PRO A 260 -3.30 0.12 -27.91
C PRO A 260 -3.77 1.56 -27.77
N VAL A 261 -3.77 2.28 -28.87
CA VAL A 261 -4.32 3.64 -28.93
C VAL A 261 -5.85 3.58 -28.93
N THR A 262 -6.47 4.31 -28.02
CA THR A 262 -7.93 4.45 -27.96
C THR A 262 -8.38 5.48 -29.00
N GLY A 263 -9.37 5.15 -29.83
CA GLY A 263 -10.01 6.06 -30.78
C GLY A 263 -11.36 6.57 -30.25
N SER A 264 -11.76 7.75 -30.70
CA SER A 264 -13.06 8.36 -30.45
C SER A 264 -13.64 8.88 -31.76
N ASP A 265 -14.84 8.44 -32.14
CA ASP A 265 -15.54 8.92 -33.33
C ASP A 265 -16.14 10.31 -33.09
N ARG A 266 -16.45 10.66 -31.84
CA ARG A 266 -17.00 11.96 -31.44
C ARG A 266 -15.90 12.98 -31.11
N GLN A 267 -14.62 12.61 -31.18
CA GLN A 267 -13.49 13.44 -30.75
C GLN A 267 -13.65 13.93 -29.29
N GLN A 268 -14.24 13.07 -28.46
CA GLN A 268 -14.46 13.38 -27.05
C GLN A 268 -13.14 13.42 -26.27
N ASP A 269 -13.17 14.07 -25.11
CA ASP A 269 -12.16 13.90 -24.08
C ASP A 269 -12.14 12.43 -23.63
N LEU A 270 -11.08 11.72 -24.00
CA LEU A 270 -10.93 10.29 -23.67
C LEU A 270 -10.72 10.03 -22.17
N GLY A 271 -10.41 11.10 -21.39
CA GLY A 271 -10.21 10.98 -19.94
C GLY A 271 -9.22 9.87 -19.60
N MET A 272 -9.66 8.93 -18.78
CA MET A 272 -8.85 7.80 -18.31
C MET A 272 -8.36 6.87 -19.43
N MET A 273 -8.94 6.91 -20.62
CA MET A 273 -8.56 6.09 -21.75
C MET A 273 -7.57 6.77 -22.72
N ALA A 274 -7.15 8.01 -22.42
CA ALA A 274 -6.26 8.79 -23.30
C ALA A 274 -4.84 8.19 -23.32
N GLN A 275 -4.29 7.86 -22.15
CA GLN A 275 -2.98 7.25 -22.02
C GLN A 275 -3.09 6.06 -21.05
N ARG A 276 -2.67 4.87 -21.51
CA ARG A 276 -2.93 3.62 -20.80
C ARG A 276 -1.63 2.89 -20.44
N ILE A 277 -1.64 2.17 -19.34
CA ILE A 277 -0.61 1.21 -18.94
C ILE A 277 -1.19 -0.20 -19.16
N PHE A 278 -0.54 -0.97 -20.02
CA PHE A 278 -0.73 -2.41 -20.12
C PHE A 278 0.40 -3.10 -19.37
N ILE A 279 0.06 -3.90 -18.36
CA ILE A 279 1.04 -4.61 -17.55
C ILE A 279 0.66 -6.08 -17.45
N VAL A 280 1.64 -6.95 -17.68
CA VAL A 280 1.48 -8.40 -17.60
C VAL A 280 2.33 -8.94 -16.48
N ALA A 281 1.80 -9.94 -15.77
CA ALA A 281 2.55 -10.64 -14.73
C ALA A 281 2.19 -12.14 -14.75
N THR A 282 3.09 -12.96 -14.22
CA THR A 282 3.00 -14.43 -14.28
C THR A 282 2.85 -15.00 -12.87
N VAL A 283 2.05 -16.05 -12.71
CA VAL A 283 2.04 -16.86 -11.49
C VAL A 283 3.33 -17.69 -11.44
N PRO A 284 4.07 -17.70 -10.33
CA PRO A 284 5.31 -18.47 -10.21
C PRO A 284 5.15 -19.93 -10.66
N GLN A 285 6.10 -20.47 -11.41
CA GLN A 285 6.12 -21.86 -11.91
C GLN A 285 6.16 -22.88 -10.76
N SER A 286 6.77 -22.53 -9.67
CA SER A 286 6.71 -23.27 -8.43
C SER A 286 5.74 -22.52 -7.50
N ARG A 287 4.46 -22.85 -7.53
CA ARG A 287 3.68 -22.69 -6.31
C ARG A 287 4.31 -23.65 -5.31
N VAL A 288 5.24 -23.18 -4.53
CA VAL A 288 5.34 -23.69 -3.17
C VAL A 288 3.90 -23.53 -2.68
N LYS A 289 3.13 -24.65 -2.64
CA LYS A 289 1.94 -24.68 -1.81
C LYS A 289 2.47 -24.17 -0.49
N LEU A 290 2.14 -22.94 -0.12
CA LEU A 290 2.01 -22.59 1.27
C LEU A 290 0.88 -23.51 1.76
N ARG A 291 1.20 -24.82 1.92
CA ARG A 291 0.60 -25.55 3.02
C ARG A 291 0.72 -24.52 4.13
N ARG A 292 -0.35 -24.29 4.87
CA ARG A 292 -0.22 -23.93 6.28
C ARG A 292 0.70 -25.02 6.83
N ARG A 293 2.01 -24.84 6.63
CA ARG A 293 3.01 -25.47 7.44
C ARG A 293 2.67 -24.91 8.80
N GLY A 294 2.43 -25.79 9.74
CA GLY A 294 2.61 -25.45 11.12
C GLY A 294 3.91 -24.65 11.22
N PRO A 295 4.08 -23.82 12.22
CA PRO A 295 5.23 -22.92 12.33
C PRO A 295 6.49 -23.66 11.87
N LEU A 296 7.36 -22.97 11.10
CA LEU A 296 8.62 -23.52 10.58
C LEU A 296 9.45 -24.17 11.70
N PHE A 297 9.23 -23.71 12.92
CA PHE A 297 9.74 -24.22 14.19
C PHE A 297 8.61 -24.07 15.21
N ARG A 298 8.48 -25.03 16.11
CA ARG A 298 7.57 -24.95 17.26
C ARG A 298 8.30 -24.46 18.51
N ASP A 299 9.56 -24.84 18.63
CA ASP A 299 10.38 -24.48 19.76
C ASP A 299 11.08 -23.16 19.48
N VAL A 300 10.79 -22.18 20.32
CA VAL A 300 11.27 -20.80 20.23
C VAL A 300 12.01 -20.48 21.52
N THR A 301 13.28 -20.14 21.43
CA THR A 301 14.02 -19.58 22.56
C THR A 301 13.82 -18.07 22.60
N VAL A 302 13.31 -17.55 23.70
CA VAL A 302 13.19 -16.12 23.97
C VAL A 302 14.43 -15.68 24.73
N LEU A 303 15.25 -14.84 24.11
CA LEU A 303 16.45 -14.30 24.73
C LEU A 303 16.16 -12.94 25.34
N LEU A 304 16.53 -12.77 26.60
CA LEU A 304 16.25 -11.59 27.43
C LEU A 304 17.56 -11.02 28.00
N GLY A 305 17.53 -9.80 28.54
CA GLY A 305 18.59 -9.27 29.39
C GLY A 305 18.80 -10.11 30.67
N ASP A 306 19.98 -10.01 31.25
CA ASP A 306 20.36 -10.80 32.44
C ASP A 306 20.05 -10.04 33.74
N PRO A 307 18.98 -10.39 34.48
CA PRO A 307 18.58 -9.66 35.68
C PRO A 307 19.56 -9.76 36.85
N ARG A 308 20.59 -10.57 36.73
CA ARG A 308 21.65 -10.75 37.78
C ARG A 308 22.83 -9.81 37.58
N LEU A 309 22.91 -9.17 36.39
CA LEU A 309 23.99 -8.27 36.04
C LEU A 309 23.55 -6.79 36.23
N PRO A 310 24.50 -5.88 36.49
CA PRO A 310 24.22 -4.45 36.48
C PRO A 310 23.74 -4.01 35.10
N ASP A 311 22.96 -2.95 35.08
CA ASP A 311 22.41 -2.37 33.87
C ASP A 311 22.36 -0.84 33.99
N ASP A 312 23.24 -0.16 33.29
CA ASP A 312 23.39 1.30 33.37
C ASP A 312 22.17 2.06 32.81
N VAL A 313 21.25 1.40 32.10
CA VAL A 313 20.04 1.99 31.54
C VAL A 313 18.88 1.94 32.53
N LYS A 314 18.85 0.89 33.34
CA LYS A 314 17.77 0.64 34.30
C LYS A 314 17.86 1.57 35.51
N ARG A 315 16.71 1.85 36.09
CA ARG A 315 16.62 2.65 37.31
C ARG A 315 17.43 1.99 38.45
N GLU A 316 18.28 2.79 39.11
CA GLU A 316 19.19 2.32 40.16
C GLU A 316 20.27 1.31 39.68
N GLY A 317 20.52 1.22 38.36
CA GLY A 317 21.56 0.38 37.78
C GLY A 317 21.28 -1.12 37.80
N GLN A 318 20.03 -1.53 37.95
CA GLN A 318 19.63 -2.95 37.99
C GLN A 318 18.16 -3.15 37.65
N PHE A 319 17.79 -4.39 37.31
CA PHE A 319 16.40 -4.76 37.08
C PHE A 319 15.56 -4.58 38.35
N ASN A 320 14.44 -3.90 38.20
CA ASN A 320 13.50 -3.61 39.28
C ASN A 320 12.20 -4.45 39.15
N PRO A 321 11.28 -4.42 40.13
CA PRO A 321 10.02 -5.19 40.07
C PRO A 321 9.14 -4.86 38.87
N GLU A 322 9.16 -3.63 38.34
CA GLU A 322 8.37 -3.22 37.17
C GLU A 322 8.91 -3.84 35.88
N ASP A 323 10.24 -3.94 35.76
CA ASP A 323 10.90 -4.65 34.66
C ASP A 323 10.50 -6.13 34.66
N MET A 324 10.54 -6.76 35.82
CA MET A 324 10.18 -8.17 35.98
C MET A 324 8.68 -8.43 35.75
N ASP A 325 7.83 -7.45 36.04
CA ASP A 325 6.40 -7.49 35.72
C ASP A 325 6.17 -7.44 34.20
N THR A 326 6.94 -6.61 33.50
CA THR A 326 6.90 -6.52 32.03
C THR A 326 7.31 -7.85 31.40
N VAL A 327 8.37 -8.48 31.88
CA VAL A 327 8.79 -9.82 31.45
C VAL A 327 7.68 -10.84 31.68
N ARG A 328 7.02 -10.84 32.86
CA ARG A 328 5.91 -11.77 33.16
C ARG A 328 4.73 -11.57 32.23
N ARG A 329 4.28 -10.33 32.00
CA ARG A 329 3.18 -10.03 31.06
C ARG A 329 3.49 -10.50 29.65
N MET A 330 4.71 -10.35 29.20
CA MET A 330 5.17 -10.85 27.91
C MET A 330 5.13 -12.39 27.88
N GLN A 331 5.60 -13.06 28.92
CA GLN A 331 5.54 -14.53 29.05
C GLN A 331 4.10 -15.03 29.00
N ASP A 332 3.18 -14.38 29.72
CA ASP A 332 1.75 -14.71 29.71
C ASP A 332 1.15 -14.52 28.32
N ALA A 333 1.48 -13.42 27.62
CA ALA A 333 1.02 -13.17 26.28
C ALA A 333 1.52 -14.22 25.28
N LEU A 334 2.80 -14.55 25.31
CA LEU A 334 3.38 -15.62 24.48
C LEU A 334 2.77 -16.98 24.80
N GLY A 335 2.48 -17.27 26.05
CA GLY A 335 1.83 -18.51 26.51
C GLY A 335 0.42 -18.72 25.94
N THR A 336 -0.23 -17.68 25.39
CA THR A 336 -1.50 -17.82 24.67
C THR A 336 -1.36 -18.45 23.27
N LEU A 337 -0.17 -18.45 22.71
CA LEU A 337 0.16 -18.98 21.37
C LEU A 337 0.45 -20.47 21.45
N ARG A 338 -0.61 -21.28 21.52
CA ARG A 338 -0.55 -22.75 21.76
C ARG A 338 0.19 -23.55 20.69
N GLU A 339 0.45 -22.95 19.52
CA GLU A 339 1.20 -23.57 18.43
C GLU A 339 2.71 -23.54 18.61
N TYR A 340 3.22 -22.79 19.60
CA TYR A 340 4.64 -22.63 19.92
C TYR A 340 4.96 -23.11 21.34
N ASN A 341 6.19 -23.57 21.53
CA ASN A 341 6.78 -23.86 22.83
C ASN A 341 7.86 -22.81 23.09
N PHE A 342 7.68 -22.00 24.12
CA PHE A 342 8.62 -20.95 24.47
C PHE A 342 9.53 -21.40 25.61
N ALA A 343 10.85 -21.34 25.39
CA ALA A 343 11.88 -21.46 26.42
C ALA A 343 12.54 -20.07 26.59
N TYR A 344 12.79 -19.67 27.83
CA TYR A 344 13.33 -18.35 28.14
C TYR A 344 14.78 -18.49 28.59
N TRP A 345 15.66 -17.65 28.06
CA TRP A 345 17.07 -17.62 28.39
C TRP A 345 17.50 -16.19 28.72
N ASP A 346 18.00 -16.00 29.95
CA ASP A 346 18.46 -14.75 30.51
C ASP A 346 19.87 -14.82 31.14
N ASP A 347 20.57 -15.96 31.02
CA ASP A 347 21.92 -16.14 31.55
C ASP A 347 22.97 -15.81 30.47
N HIS A 348 23.47 -14.60 30.50
CA HIS A 348 24.51 -14.16 29.57
C HIS A 348 25.89 -14.78 29.88
N GLY A 349 26.10 -15.29 31.09
CA GLY A 349 27.35 -15.95 31.47
C GLY A 349 27.55 -17.26 30.71
N SER A 350 26.48 -18.01 30.50
CA SER A 350 26.49 -19.29 29.81
C SER A 350 25.97 -19.24 28.37
N LEU A 351 25.61 -18.05 27.85
CA LEU A 351 24.95 -17.89 26.53
C LEU A 351 25.73 -18.54 25.39
N LEU A 352 27.04 -18.33 25.32
CA LEU A 352 27.87 -18.91 24.25
C LEU A 352 27.82 -20.45 24.28
N HIS A 353 27.98 -21.04 25.45
CA HIS A 353 27.91 -22.50 25.64
C HIS A 353 26.52 -23.04 25.28
N PHE A 354 25.46 -22.35 25.70
CA PHE A 354 24.09 -22.69 25.36
C PHE A 354 23.86 -22.70 23.83
N LEU A 355 24.25 -21.63 23.12
CA LEU A 355 24.07 -21.55 21.66
C LEU A 355 24.88 -22.61 20.91
N GLU A 356 26.05 -22.99 21.42
CA GLU A 356 26.90 -24.02 20.83
C GLU A 356 26.31 -25.42 20.99
N GLN A 357 25.78 -25.75 22.17
CA GLN A 357 25.31 -27.10 22.54
C GLN A 357 23.86 -27.32 22.08
N GLU A 358 22.96 -26.42 22.43
CA GLU A 358 21.51 -26.62 22.22
C GLU A 358 21.04 -26.23 20.82
N ARG A 359 21.76 -25.32 20.13
CA ARG A 359 21.45 -24.84 18.77
C ARG A 359 19.96 -24.59 18.57
N PRO A 360 19.37 -23.59 19.21
CA PRO A 360 17.95 -23.28 19.09
C PRO A 360 17.47 -23.21 17.63
N ALA A 361 16.29 -23.77 17.35
CA ALA A 361 15.69 -23.73 16.02
C ALA A 361 15.34 -22.32 15.55
N PHE A 362 15.00 -21.44 16.51
CA PHE A 362 14.74 -20.03 16.31
C PHE A 362 14.90 -19.27 17.63
N VAL A 363 15.49 -18.09 17.58
CA VAL A 363 15.59 -17.17 18.71
C VAL A 363 14.69 -15.96 18.51
N PHE A 364 13.73 -15.78 19.42
CA PHE A 364 13.01 -14.54 19.57
C PHE A 364 13.86 -13.61 20.43
N ASN A 365 14.63 -12.74 19.77
CA ASN A 365 15.57 -11.85 20.43
C ASN A 365 14.84 -10.62 20.98
N LEU A 366 14.73 -10.55 22.30
CA LEU A 366 14.19 -9.42 23.06
C LEU A 366 15.25 -8.84 24.02
N CYS A 367 16.53 -9.11 23.76
CA CYS A 367 17.64 -8.60 24.54
C CYS A 367 18.08 -7.23 24.01
N ASP A 368 17.31 -6.20 24.33
CA ASP A 368 17.60 -4.79 24.03
C ASP A 368 18.64 -4.18 25.00
N GLU A 369 18.84 -4.80 26.15
CA GLU A 369 19.90 -4.43 27.09
C GLU A 369 21.32 -4.69 26.53
N GLY A 370 21.43 -5.54 25.50
CA GLY A 370 22.70 -5.96 24.93
C GLY A 370 23.39 -7.11 25.70
N PHE A 371 24.45 -7.65 25.12
CA PHE A 371 25.19 -8.74 25.74
C PHE A 371 25.81 -8.31 27.07
N LYS A 372 25.46 -9.00 28.15
CA LYS A 372 25.82 -8.69 29.54
C LYS A 372 25.30 -7.32 30.00
N ASN A 373 24.12 -6.94 29.53
CA ASN A 373 23.46 -5.67 29.83
C ASN A 373 24.34 -4.45 29.48
N ASP A 374 25.16 -4.58 28.46
CA ASP A 374 25.96 -3.48 27.92
C ASP A 374 25.30 -3.01 26.63
N PRO A 375 24.65 -1.84 26.60
CA PRO A 375 23.91 -1.37 25.42
C PRO A 375 24.80 -1.19 24.19
N PHE A 376 26.11 -1.00 24.34
CA PHE A 376 27.05 -0.99 23.21
C PHE A 376 27.27 -2.40 22.60
N LYS A 377 26.81 -3.43 23.28
CA LYS A 377 26.89 -4.83 22.84
C LYS A 377 25.54 -5.39 22.40
N GLU A 378 24.53 -4.56 22.14
CA GLU A 378 23.25 -5.00 21.60
C GLU A 378 23.44 -5.74 20.27
N LEU A 379 24.19 -5.16 19.34
CA LEU A 379 24.49 -5.76 18.03
C LEU A 379 25.28 -7.08 18.13
N HIS A 380 25.95 -7.36 19.26
CA HIS A 380 26.75 -8.58 19.42
C HIS A 380 25.86 -9.83 19.60
N VAL A 381 24.68 -9.68 20.16
CA VAL A 381 23.72 -10.79 20.31
C VAL A 381 23.31 -11.35 18.94
N PRO A 382 22.73 -10.57 18.00
CA PRO A 382 22.42 -11.07 16.67
C PRO A 382 23.68 -11.50 15.89
N ALA A 383 24.84 -10.86 16.12
CA ALA A 383 26.09 -11.29 15.48
C ALA A 383 26.50 -12.70 15.91
N LEU A 384 26.34 -13.03 17.19
CA LEU A 384 26.56 -14.40 17.68
C LEU A 384 25.58 -15.38 17.04
N LEU A 385 24.30 -15.04 16.97
CA LEU A 385 23.28 -15.89 16.34
C LEU A 385 23.61 -16.16 14.87
N GLU A 386 24.07 -15.13 14.12
CA GLU A 386 24.52 -15.31 12.75
C GLU A 386 25.76 -16.21 12.63
N LEU A 387 26.74 -16.06 13.55
CA LEU A 387 27.93 -16.93 13.56
C LEU A 387 27.60 -18.41 13.78
N PHE A 388 26.57 -18.69 14.61
CA PHE A 388 26.07 -20.05 14.82
C PHE A 388 25.05 -20.51 13.77
N GLY A 389 24.67 -19.65 12.82
CA GLY A 389 23.65 -19.93 11.80
C GLY A 389 22.25 -20.14 12.38
N ILE A 390 21.93 -19.51 13.51
CA ILE A 390 20.65 -19.59 14.20
C ILE A 390 19.74 -18.47 13.70
N PRO A 391 18.55 -18.79 13.13
CA PRO A 391 17.59 -17.76 12.72
C PRO A 391 17.01 -17.04 13.94
N TYR A 392 16.79 -15.74 13.81
CA TYR A 392 16.32 -14.89 14.91
C TYR A 392 15.39 -13.77 14.43
N SER A 393 14.70 -13.12 15.37
CA SER A 393 13.92 -11.91 15.14
C SER A 393 14.71 -10.64 15.48
N GLY A 394 14.34 -9.52 14.85
CA GLY A 394 14.95 -8.22 15.09
C GLY A 394 15.93 -7.79 14.01
N GLY A 395 16.61 -6.69 14.27
CA GLY A 395 17.56 -6.08 13.33
C GLY A 395 18.87 -6.88 13.21
N ALA A 396 19.42 -6.94 11.99
CA ALA A 396 20.75 -7.50 11.78
C ALA A 396 21.85 -6.64 12.46
N PRO A 397 23.03 -7.20 12.79
CA PRO A 397 24.09 -6.48 13.48
C PRO A 397 24.49 -5.17 12.81
N ALA A 398 24.57 -5.18 11.47
CA ALA A 398 24.89 -3.97 10.70
C ALA A 398 23.81 -2.90 10.82
N CYS A 399 22.53 -3.30 10.88
CA CYS A 399 21.41 -2.39 11.08
C CYS A 399 21.45 -1.75 12.47
N LEU A 400 21.63 -2.55 13.51
CA LEU A 400 21.74 -2.05 14.89
C LEU A 400 22.94 -1.11 15.06
N GLY A 401 24.12 -1.51 14.54
CA GLY A 401 25.31 -0.65 14.61
C GLY A 401 25.15 0.69 13.87
N MET A 402 24.40 0.71 12.77
CA MET A 402 24.07 1.92 12.05
C MET A 402 23.05 2.79 12.82
N CYS A 403 21.95 2.18 13.28
CA CYS A 403 20.87 2.89 13.99
C CYS A 403 21.32 3.48 15.32
N TYR A 404 22.32 2.90 15.96
CA TYR A 404 22.88 3.37 17.20
C TYR A 404 23.63 4.72 17.07
N ASN A 405 24.03 5.09 15.84
CA ASN A 405 24.70 6.34 15.50
C ASN A 405 23.72 7.31 14.82
N LYS A 406 23.14 8.23 15.59
CA LYS A 406 22.10 9.16 15.13
C LYS A 406 22.59 10.09 14.00
N ALA A 407 23.84 10.57 14.06
CA ALA A 407 24.41 11.40 13.00
C ALA A 407 24.58 10.64 11.68
N LEU A 408 24.92 9.35 11.75
CA LEU A 408 25.00 8.48 10.57
C LEU A 408 23.63 8.27 9.95
N VAL A 409 22.62 7.92 10.75
CA VAL A 409 21.23 7.76 10.31
C VAL A 409 20.73 9.04 9.62
N ARG A 410 20.96 10.19 10.23
CA ARG A 410 20.62 11.49 9.64
C ARG A 410 21.30 11.71 8.29
N SER A 411 22.61 11.42 8.20
CA SER A 411 23.37 11.60 6.96
C SER A 411 22.84 10.71 5.83
N ILE A 412 22.45 9.48 6.15
CA ILE A 412 21.81 8.56 5.21
C ILE A 412 20.45 9.09 4.76
N ALA A 413 19.60 9.52 5.71
CA ALA A 413 18.30 10.10 5.38
C ALA A 413 18.43 11.31 4.44
N GLN A 414 19.39 12.20 4.74
CA GLN A 414 19.70 13.36 3.89
C GLN A 414 20.16 12.95 2.48
N SER A 415 20.99 11.91 2.36
CA SER A 415 21.42 11.40 1.05
C SER A 415 20.28 10.82 0.22
N LEU A 416 19.21 10.40 0.88
CA LEU A 416 17.97 9.90 0.25
C LEU A 416 16.93 10.99 0.02
N ASN A 417 17.28 12.28 0.21
CA ASN A 417 16.38 13.43 0.13
C ASN A 417 15.20 13.37 1.11
N ILE A 418 15.36 12.68 2.24
CA ILE A 418 14.40 12.71 3.34
C ILE A 418 14.68 13.97 4.17
N PRO A 419 13.67 14.82 4.44
CA PRO A 419 13.84 15.98 5.28
C PRO A 419 14.36 15.59 6.67
N VAL A 420 15.41 16.27 7.13
CA VAL A 420 16.02 16.05 8.45
C VAL A 420 16.25 17.40 9.13
N PRO A 421 16.19 17.46 10.47
CA PRO A 421 16.46 18.69 11.18
C PRO A 421 17.91 19.15 10.99
N LEU A 422 18.14 20.44 11.12
CA LEU A 422 19.50 21.00 11.18
C LEU A 422 20.22 20.48 12.42
N GLU A 423 21.49 20.09 12.27
CA GLU A 423 22.23 19.43 13.34
C GLU A 423 23.71 19.82 13.28
N THR A 424 24.28 20.00 14.45
CA THR A 424 25.73 20.12 14.66
C THR A 424 26.21 18.96 15.54
N TYR A 425 27.24 18.27 15.05
CA TYR A 425 27.94 17.24 15.80
C TYR A 425 29.02 17.90 16.64
N SER A 426 28.96 17.75 17.97
CA SER A 426 29.96 18.24 18.93
C SER A 426 30.75 17.05 19.45
N GLY A 427 32.04 17.03 19.10
CA GLY A 427 32.98 16.06 19.65
C GLY A 427 33.24 16.29 21.16
N PRO A 428 33.83 15.29 21.83
CA PRO A 428 34.10 15.43 23.27
C PRO A 428 34.98 16.63 23.65
N ASP A 429 35.88 16.98 22.76
CA ASP A 429 36.88 18.03 22.96
C ASP A 429 36.53 19.38 22.30
N ASP A 430 35.37 19.44 21.59
CA ASP A 430 34.95 20.66 20.91
C ASP A 430 34.57 21.75 21.91
N GLN A 431 34.97 22.99 21.63
CA GLN A 431 34.62 24.12 22.46
C GLN A 431 33.19 24.61 22.17
N ALA A 432 32.45 24.97 23.20
CA ALA A 432 31.08 25.47 23.07
C ALA A 432 30.94 26.73 22.17
N ALA A 433 32.00 27.50 22.01
CA ALA A 433 32.03 28.70 21.17
C ALA A 433 31.82 28.42 19.67
N THR A 434 32.02 27.18 19.21
CA THR A 434 31.83 26.77 17.81
C THR A 434 30.43 26.22 17.53
N LEU A 435 29.57 26.14 18.55
CA LEU A 435 28.24 25.59 18.43
C LEU A 435 27.28 26.55 17.69
N PRO A 436 26.28 26.04 16.99
CA PRO A 436 25.32 26.85 16.25
C PRO A 436 24.46 27.72 17.18
N SER A 437 23.97 28.82 16.63
CA SER A 437 23.06 29.76 17.31
C SER A 437 21.58 29.54 16.94
N LEU A 438 21.19 28.32 16.53
CA LEU A 438 19.83 27.98 16.21
C LEU A 438 19.06 27.54 17.46
N PHE A 439 17.98 28.25 17.79
CA PHE A 439 17.14 28.00 18.99
C PHE A 439 15.66 28.02 18.63
N PRO A 440 14.80 27.22 19.30
CA PRO A 440 15.17 26.24 20.32
C PRO A 440 15.94 25.05 19.75
N ALA A 441 16.87 24.49 20.52
CA ALA A 441 17.70 23.37 20.14
C ALA A 441 17.55 22.21 21.13
N LEU A 442 17.65 20.98 20.64
CA LEU A 442 17.65 19.76 21.43
C LEU A 442 19.07 19.20 21.50
N LEU A 443 19.58 18.99 22.72
CA LEU A 443 20.85 18.33 22.96
C LEU A 443 20.62 16.86 23.32
N LYS A 444 21.35 15.98 22.65
CA LYS A 444 21.28 14.53 22.92
C LYS A 444 22.60 13.84 22.63
N PRO A 445 22.95 12.75 23.33
CA PRO A 445 24.09 11.92 22.95
C PRO A 445 23.92 11.36 21.54
N ASN A 446 25.00 11.34 20.75
CA ASN A 446 24.98 10.76 19.41
C ASN A 446 24.72 9.26 19.42
N PHE A 447 25.31 8.57 20.40
CA PHE A 447 25.16 7.12 20.56
C PHE A 447 24.19 6.81 21.70
N GLY A 448 23.39 5.78 21.56
CA GLY A 448 22.43 5.30 22.55
C GLY A 448 20.99 5.38 22.07
N ASP A 449 20.12 4.71 22.80
CA ASP A 449 18.68 4.67 22.65
C ASP A 449 17.96 5.03 23.95
N SER A 450 16.69 4.65 24.11
CA SER A 450 15.89 4.79 25.33
C SER A 450 15.95 6.19 25.96
N SER A 451 16.12 7.23 25.14
CA SER A 451 16.17 8.64 25.59
C SER A 451 17.26 8.96 26.64
N GLN A 452 18.34 8.17 26.70
CA GLN A 452 19.45 8.43 27.60
C GLN A 452 20.01 9.84 27.43
N GLY A 453 20.13 10.58 28.54
CA GLY A 453 20.63 11.95 28.51
C GLY A 453 19.70 12.96 27.85
N ILE A 454 18.42 12.63 27.66
CA ILE A 454 17.38 13.54 27.20
C ILE A 454 16.40 13.77 28.35
N THR A 455 16.55 14.89 29.02
CA THR A 455 15.65 15.32 30.11
C THR A 455 14.77 16.47 29.62
N LYS A 456 13.90 16.99 30.48
CA LYS A 456 13.11 18.20 30.18
C LYS A 456 13.97 19.41 29.83
N ASP A 457 15.19 19.47 30.36
CA ASP A 457 16.13 20.55 30.14
C ASP A 457 16.99 20.36 28.89
N ALA A 458 16.79 19.26 28.16
CA ALA A 458 17.50 18.96 26.90
C ALA A 458 17.11 19.92 25.75
N VAL A 459 15.94 20.57 25.86
CA VAL A 459 15.50 21.61 24.92
C VAL A 459 15.95 22.97 25.50
N VAL A 460 16.87 23.61 24.80
CA VAL A 460 17.49 24.85 25.23
C VAL A 460 17.08 26.02 24.32
N HIS A 461 16.90 27.18 24.90
CA HIS A 461 16.43 28.39 24.21
C HIS A 461 17.49 29.46 24.08
N THR A 462 18.57 29.35 24.84
CA THR A 462 19.68 30.33 24.87
C THR A 462 21.03 29.62 24.73
N LYS A 463 22.05 30.41 24.42
CA LYS A 463 23.41 29.89 24.32
C LYS A 463 23.97 29.48 25.70
N GLU A 464 23.59 30.20 26.75
CA GLU A 464 23.96 29.90 28.12
C GLU A 464 23.40 28.54 28.55
N GLU A 465 22.11 28.30 28.37
CA GLU A 465 21.46 27.02 28.63
C GLU A 465 22.12 25.87 27.84
N LEU A 466 22.49 26.13 26.57
CA LEU A 466 23.17 25.15 25.74
C LEU A 466 24.51 24.73 26.33
N ILE A 467 25.32 25.71 26.78
CA ILE A 467 26.64 25.45 27.37
C ILE A 467 26.48 24.62 28.64
N ASP A 468 25.60 25.05 29.53
CA ASP A 468 25.37 24.40 30.82
C ASP A 468 24.91 22.94 30.65
N TYR A 469 23.96 22.72 29.75
CA TYR A 469 23.46 21.36 29.47
C TYR A 469 24.50 20.49 28.77
N LEU A 470 25.26 21.03 27.83
CA LEU A 470 26.35 20.34 27.16
C LEU A 470 27.45 19.89 28.16
N GLU A 471 27.80 20.75 29.12
CA GLU A 471 28.75 20.41 30.18
C GLU A 471 28.19 19.31 31.10
N SER A 472 26.88 19.32 31.39
CA SER A 472 26.23 18.24 32.14
C SER A 472 26.32 16.93 31.38
N LEU A 473 25.94 16.90 30.11
CA LEU A 473 26.03 15.70 29.28
C LEU A 473 27.46 15.15 29.18
N ARG A 474 28.46 16.02 29.10
CA ARG A 474 29.87 15.61 29.05
C ARG A 474 30.38 15.03 30.38
N ARG A 475 29.83 15.45 31.51
CA ARG A 475 30.10 14.85 32.83
C ARG A 475 29.46 13.48 32.98
N ASP A 476 28.18 13.38 32.58
CA ASP A 476 27.41 12.18 32.75
C ASP A 476 27.80 11.10 31.71
N PHE A 477 28.21 11.54 30.53
CA PHE A 477 28.61 10.68 29.42
C PHE A 477 30.00 11.04 28.88
N PRO A 478 31.08 10.84 29.65
CA PRO A 478 32.42 11.23 29.26
C PRO A 478 32.83 10.55 27.94
N ARG A 479 33.48 11.35 27.07
CA ARG A 479 33.96 10.91 25.75
C ARG A 479 32.87 10.56 24.74
N ARG A 480 31.59 10.85 25.00
CA ARG A 480 30.52 10.68 24.01
C ARG A 480 30.30 11.99 23.25
N PRO A 481 30.22 11.92 21.90
CA PRO A 481 29.80 13.08 21.11
C PRO A 481 28.34 13.43 21.40
N VAL A 482 28.03 14.72 21.34
CA VAL A 482 26.69 15.26 21.54
C VAL A 482 26.19 15.87 20.24
N LEU A 483 24.94 15.66 19.94
CA LEU A 483 24.22 16.31 18.85
C LEU A 483 23.49 17.53 19.41
N VAL A 484 23.69 18.68 18.75
CA VAL A 484 22.89 19.88 18.94
C VAL A 484 21.98 20.02 17.72
N GLN A 485 20.71 19.76 17.91
CA GLN A 485 19.75 19.59 16.81
C GLN A 485 18.64 20.63 16.92
N GLU A 486 18.17 21.14 15.78
CA GLU A 486 16.94 21.92 15.71
C GLU A 486 15.80 21.18 16.43
N PHE A 487 15.13 21.87 17.36
CA PHE A 487 13.97 21.30 18.01
C PHE A 487 12.74 21.40 17.12
N LEU A 488 12.22 20.26 16.67
CA LEU A 488 11.04 20.20 15.84
C LEU A 488 9.78 20.27 16.71
N THR A 489 8.94 21.27 16.42
CA THR A 489 7.63 21.39 17.05
C THR A 489 6.59 20.69 16.18
N GLY A 490 5.90 19.71 16.71
CA GLY A 490 4.87 18.98 15.98
C GLY A 490 4.59 17.64 16.64
N THR A 491 3.63 16.93 16.08
CA THR A 491 3.25 15.60 16.58
C THR A 491 4.31 14.57 16.21
N GLU A 492 4.68 13.73 17.17
CA GLU A 492 5.61 12.63 16.94
C GLU A 492 4.86 11.37 16.51
N TYR A 493 5.38 10.69 15.50
CA TYR A 493 4.82 9.43 15.00
C TYR A 493 5.87 8.33 15.02
N SER A 494 5.45 7.15 15.47
CA SER A 494 6.23 5.92 15.37
C SER A 494 5.64 5.01 14.29
N VAL A 495 6.50 4.44 13.45
CA VAL A 495 6.08 3.54 12.35
C VAL A 495 6.83 2.23 12.45
N GLY A 496 6.09 1.17 12.77
CA GLY A 496 6.65 -0.19 12.80
C GLY A 496 6.77 -0.79 11.40
N VAL A 497 7.80 -1.59 11.19
CA VAL A 497 8.02 -2.31 9.93
C VAL A 497 8.29 -3.78 10.23
N ILE A 498 7.60 -4.69 9.54
CA ILE A 498 7.78 -6.14 9.66
C ILE A 498 8.15 -6.72 8.30
N GLY A 499 9.10 -7.64 8.27
CA GLY A 499 9.54 -8.34 7.06
C GLY A 499 11.03 -8.18 6.80
N ASN A 500 11.48 -8.70 5.66
CA ASN A 500 12.88 -8.68 5.27
C ASN A 500 13.07 -7.84 3.99
N PRO A 501 14.06 -6.94 3.94
CA PRO A 501 14.35 -6.16 2.73
C PRO A 501 14.54 -7.04 1.51
N GLY A 502 13.87 -6.70 0.41
CA GLY A 502 13.95 -7.43 -0.86
C GLY A 502 13.07 -8.70 -0.95
N LEU A 503 12.40 -9.09 0.14
CA LEU A 503 11.45 -10.22 0.16
C LEU A 503 10.02 -9.73 0.37
N ASP A 504 9.70 -9.37 1.60
CA ASP A 504 8.39 -8.87 2.01
C ASP A 504 8.57 -7.86 3.14
N VAL A 505 8.17 -6.65 2.93
CA VAL A 505 8.17 -5.60 3.95
C VAL A 505 6.75 -5.09 4.11
N THR A 506 6.24 -5.15 5.32
CA THR A 506 4.93 -4.59 5.69
C THR A 506 5.15 -3.42 6.64
N VAL A 507 4.68 -2.25 6.25
CA VAL A 507 4.64 -1.06 7.10
C VAL A 507 3.37 -1.14 7.93
N LEU A 508 3.51 -1.06 9.26
CA LEU A 508 2.39 -1.06 10.19
C LEU A 508 1.72 0.33 10.23
N PRO A 509 0.48 0.43 10.73
CA PRO A 509 -0.15 1.71 10.97
C PRO A 509 0.72 2.61 11.85
N MET A 510 0.75 3.90 11.54
CA MET A 510 1.44 4.90 12.35
C MET A 510 0.81 5.00 13.73
N LEU A 511 1.65 5.10 14.75
CA LEU A 511 1.26 5.40 16.12
C LEU A 511 1.62 6.86 16.41
N GLU A 512 0.66 7.62 16.84
CA GLU A 512 0.88 8.96 17.38
C GLU A 512 1.35 8.84 18.82
N VAL A 513 2.42 9.58 19.17
CA VAL A 513 2.97 9.59 20.53
C VAL A 513 2.45 10.84 21.23
N ASP A 514 1.75 10.65 22.32
CA ASP A 514 1.25 11.70 23.21
C ASP A 514 2.09 11.70 24.48
N TYR A 515 2.75 12.86 24.79
CA TYR A 515 3.66 13.04 25.92
C TYR A 515 3.01 13.71 27.11
#